data_8a7bd171c6bfa8950987dd326ceb48ef
#
_entry.id   8a7bd171c6bfa8950987dd326ceb48ef
#
_cell.length_a   1.000
_cell.length_b   1.000
_cell.length_c   1.000
_cell.angle_alpha   90.00
_cell.angle_beta   90.00
_cell.angle_gamma   90.00
#
_symmetry.space_group_name_H-M   'P 1'
#
loop_
_entity.id
_entity.type
_entity.pdbx_description
1 polymer ?
#
loop_
_entity_poly.entity_id
_entity_poly.type
_entity_poly.pdbx_seq_one_letter_code
_entity_poly.pdbx_strand_id
1 'polypeptide(L)'
;MRPTHSAARRGARWALGLLLAAALASVGACRGGGTGEARVLVPRGATLRIAAESLAKAGVVQNATAFRLYAMVRRRDRSIRAGTYVFKRGISWGEVLDDLRGGKGLENSITIPEGWSLFQIVPQLARVLNAPVDSVEAAVRDTALLHALDVPTPTLEGYLFPDTYVFPEGTTPRAAVRVMVDRFQRVWQPEWDQRLQALAMSRNDVMALASIVEKEARLPEERPVIAAVYLNRLKAGMLLQADPTVQYALGKHVARVLYKDLEIDSPYNTYKHLGLPPGPIASPGRPSIVAALNPANVPYRFFVAHPDGHHEFTESFSAHSVAVRGARREWDSVAAIRHDTTRSIPVLAPPIGAQGQKR
;
A
#
# COMPACT_ATOMS: atom_id res chain seq x y z
N MET A 1 -70.63 50.97 -15.30
CA MET A 1 -69.81 49.95 -15.92
C MET A 1 -68.43 49.96 -15.32
N ARG A 2 -68.05 48.98 -14.52
CA ARG A 2 -66.68 48.84 -13.94
C ARG A 2 -66.01 47.68 -14.66
N PRO A 3 -64.80 47.80 -15.25
CA PRO A 3 -64.11 46.68 -15.87
C PRO A 3 -63.45 45.83 -14.81
N THR A 4 -63.50 44.53 -15.03
CA THR A 4 -63.05 43.44 -14.15
C THR A 4 -61.55 43.26 -14.15
N HIS A 5 -60.86 43.51 -13.02
CA HIS A 5 -59.43 43.34 -12.79
C HIS A 5 -58.97 41.90 -12.61
N SER A 6 -59.75 40.86 -12.98
CA SER A 6 -59.43 39.47 -12.65
C SER A 6 -58.62 38.72 -13.71
N ALA A 7 -58.64 39.18 -14.95
CA ALA A 7 -57.93 38.45 -16.06
C ALA A 7 -56.42 38.72 -16.11
N ALA A 8 -55.97 39.91 -15.75
CA ALA A 8 -54.56 40.30 -15.80
C ALA A 8 -53.69 39.56 -14.76
N ARG A 9 -54.26 39.21 -13.58
CA ARG A 9 -53.51 38.49 -12.51
C ARG A 9 -53.31 37.00 -12.80
N ARG A 10 -54.13 36.36 -13.62
CA ARG A 10 -53.97 34.95 -14.03
C ARG A 10 -52.88 34.79 -15.09
N GLY A 11 -52.79 35.70 -16.07
CA GLY A 11 -51.76 35.68 -17.09
C GLY A 11 -50.33 35.84 -16.54
N ALA A 12 -50.16 36.74 -15.54
CA ALA A 12 -48.89 36.96 -14.91
C ALA A 12 -48.35 35.73 -14.12
N ARG A 13 -49.26 34.97 -13.51
CA ARG A 13 -48.91 33.74 -12.76
C ARG A 13 -48.46 32.60 -13.70
N TRP A 14 -49.08 32.48 -14.87
CA TRP A 14 -48.71 31.48 -15.89
C TRP A 14 -47.41 31.86 -16.58
N ALA A 15 -47.17 33.13 -16.86
CA ALA A 15 -45.91 33.61 -17.43
C ALA A 15 -44.74 33.43 -16.47
N LEU A 16 -44.91 33.69 -15.17
CA LEU A 16 -43.91 33.47 -14.14
C LEU A 16 -43.60 31.97 -13.96
N GLY A 17 -44.62 31.09 -14.05
CA GLY A 17 -44.42 29.63 -14.01
C GLY A 17 -43.68 29.08 -15.20
N LEU A 18 -43.94 29.60 -16.42
CA LEU A 18 -43.22 29.22 -17.63
C LEU A 18 -41.77 29.73 -17.66
N LEU A 19 -41.52 30.95 -17.16
CA LEU A 19 -40.16 31.45 -17.01
C LEU A 19 -39.32 30.68 -15.98
N LEU A 20 -39.97 30.26 -14.88
CA LEU A 20 -39.33 29.41 -13.88
C LEU A 20 -39.02 28.01 -14.41
N ALA A 21 -39.92 27.43 -15.22
CA ALA A 21 -39.75 26.15 -15.86
C ALA A 21 -38.66 26.18 -16.96
N ALA A 22 -38.60 27.25 -17.73
CA ALA A 22 -37.54 27.47 -18.74
C ALA A 22 -36.18 27.71 -18.10
N ALA A 23 -36.11 28.45 -16.97
CA ALA A 23 -34.89 28.61 -16.18
C ALA A 23 -34.41 27.29 -15.55
N LEU A 24 -35.33 26.43 -15.10
CA LEU A 24 -35.01 25.11 -14.58
C LEU A 24 -34.56 24.12 -15.69
N ALA A 25 -35.09 24.24 -16.88
CA ALA A 25 -34.68 23.43 -18.03
C ALA A 25 -33.28 23.80 -18.56
N SER A 26 -32.90 25.08 -18.47
CA SER A 26 -31.58 25.57 -18.89
C SER A 26 -30.46 25.19 -17.87
N VAL A 27 -30.79 24.96 -16.60
CA VAL A 27 -29.84 24.50 -15.58
C VAL A 27 -29.43 23.01 -15.79
N GLY A 28 -30.25 22.21 -16.48
CA GLY A 28 -29.93 20.81 -16.78
C GLY A 28 -28.81 20.62 -17.82
N ALA A 29 -28.41 21.67 -18.52
CA ALA A 29 -27.35 21.67 -19.54
C ALA A 29 -26.01 22.26 -19.06
N CYS A 30 -25.88 22.61 -17.76
CA CYS A 30 -24.61 23.07 -17.21
C CYS A 30 -23.60 21.92 -17.17
N ARG A 31 -22.80 21.81 -18.24
CA ARG A 31 -21.63 20.93 -18.30
C ARG A 31 -20.44 21.65 -17.69
N GLY A 32 -19.64 20.97 -16.89
CA GLY A 32 -18.35 21.46 -16.45
C GLY A 32 -17.47 21.82 -17.67
N GLY A 33 -16.69 22.89 -17.57
CA GLY A 33 -15.80 23.31 -18.66
C GLY A 33 -14.52 22.46 -18.71
N GLY A 34 -14.06 22.14 -19.94
CA GLY A 34 -12.75 21.52 -20.17
C GLY A 34 -12.83 20.06 -20.66
N THR A 35 -11.70 19.59 -21.23
CA THR A 35 -11.46 18.20 -21.64
C THR A 35 -10.57 17.48 -20.61
N GLY A 36 -10.68 16.14 -20.52
CA GLY A 36 -9.89 15.31 -19.61
C GLY A 36 -10.64 14.89 -18.35
N GLU A 37 -9.89 14.36 -17.39
CA GLU A 37 -10.40 13.85 -16.11
C GLU A 37 -10.06 14.81 -14.96
N ALA A 38 -10.89 14.78 -13.92
CA ALA A 38 -10.67 15.51 -12.68
C ALA A 38 -10.85 14.59 -11.48
N ARG A 39 -9.85 14.56 -10.58
CA ARG A 39 -9.93 13.85 -9.31
C ARG A 39 -10.54 14.74 -8.23
N VAL A 40 -11.51 14.20 -7.51
CA VAL A 40 -12.25 14.91 -6.47
C VAL A 40 -12.28 14.08 -5.20
N LEU A 41 -11.69 14.59 -4.13
CA LEU A 41 -11.79 13.98 -2.82
C LEU A 41 -13.07 14.45 -2.10
N VAL A 42 -13.93 13.50 -1.76
CA VAL A 42 -15.09 13.69 -0.88
C VAL A 42 -14.75 13.10 0.48
N PRO A 43 -14.51 13.90 1.54
CA PRO A 43 -14.12 13.39 2.85
C PRO A 43 -15.18 12.50 3.50
N ARG A 44 -14.78 11.62 4.43
CA ARG A 44 -15.73 10.84 5.22
C ARG A 44 -16.62 11.75 6.05
N GLY A 45 -17.92 11.51 6.03
CA GLY A 45 -18.92 12.36 6.70
C GLY A 45 -19.18 13.69 6.00
N ALA A 46 -18.70 13.90 4.77
CA ALA A 46 -18.95 15.11 4.02
C ALA A 46 -20.44 15.34 3.76
N THR A 47 -20.91 16.55 4.02
CA THR A 47 -22.23 17.02 3.57
C THR A 47 -22.19 17.33 2.08
N LEU A 48 -23.37 17.45 1.44
CA LEU A 48 -23.47 17.91 0.06
C LEU A 48 -22.74 19.26 -0.16
N ARG A 49 -22.68 20.13 0.85
CA ARG A 49 -21.94 21.40 0.78
C ARG A 49 -20.46 21.15 0.55
N ILE A 50 -19.83 20.31 1.36
CA ILE A 50 -18.40 19.98 1.27
C ILE A 50 -18.09 19.27 -0.08
N ALA A 51 -18.94 18.32 -0.48
CA ALA A 51 -18.79 17.65 -1.77
C ALA A 51 -18.88 18.62 -2.96
N ALA A 52 -19.84 19.55 -2.94
CA ALA A 52 -20.01 20.56 -3.99
C ALA A 52 -18.81 21.54 -4.07
N GLU A 53 -18.24 21.93 -2.91
CA GLU A 53 -17.04 22.74 -2.85
C GLU A 53 -15.82 22.01 -3.43
N SER A 54 -15.65 20.71 -3.11
CA SER A 54 -14.60 19.86 -3.70
C SER A 54 -14.74 19.73 -5.22
N LEU A 55 -15.98 19.50 -5.71
CA LEU A 55 -16.28 19.42 -7.15
C LEU A 55 -16.00 20.74 -7.87
N ALA A 56 -16.34 21.87 -7.26
CA ALA A 56 -16.07 23.19 -7.85
C ALA A 56 -14.56 23.48 -7.90
N LYS A 57 -13.83 23.18 -6.81
CA LYS A 57 -12.37 23.33 -6.75
C LYS A 57 -11.65 22.49 -7.82
N ALA A 58 -12.17 21.31 -8.12
CA ALA A 58 -11.63 20.43 -9.16
C ALA A 58 -12.13 20.79 -10.59
N GLY A 59 -13.01 21.77 -10.74
CA GLY A 59 -13.55 22.18 -12.02
C GLY A 59 -14.55 21.20 -12.65
N VAL A 60 -15.12 20.29 -11.87
CA VAL A 60 -16.18 19.36 -12.32
C VAL A 60 -17.52 20.08 -12.40
N VAL A 61 -17.79 20.96 -11.43
CA VAL A 61 -18.95 21.86 -11.47
C VAL A 61 -18.44 23.31 -11.46
N GLN A 62 -19.15 24.20 -12.14
CA GLN A 62 -18.74 25.60 -12.23
C GLN A 62 -19.05 26.41 -10.96
N ASN A 63 -20.15 26.07 -10.28
CA ASN A 63 -20.64 26.77 -9.11
C ASN A 63 -21.21 25.81 -8.06
N ALA A 64 -20.55 25.73 -6.91
CA ALA A 64 -20.94 24.85 -5.82
C ALA A 64 -22.35 25.16 -5.27
N THR A 65 -22.72 26.42 -5.18
CA THR A 65 -24.04 26.84 -4.66
C THR A 65 -25.17 26.45 -5.61
N ALA A 66 -24.98 26.69 -6.91
CA ALA A 66 -25.95 26.30 -7.94
C ALA A 66 -26.11 24.77 -8.02
N PHE A 67 -25.00 24.01 -7.94
CA PHE A 67 -25.03 22.57 -7.89
C PHE A 67 -25.78 22.03 -6.66
N ARG A 68 -25.57 22.64 -5.50
CA ARG A 68 -26.34 22.29 -4.27
C ARG A 68 -27.83 22.52 -4.44
N LEU A 69 -28.23 23.68 -4.98
CA LEU A 69 -29.62 24.00 -5.22
C LEU A 69 -30.24 22.99 -6.21
N TYR A 70 -29.55 22.66 -7.28
CA TYR A 70 -29.95 21.62 -8.23
C TYR A 70 -30.17 20.26 -7.56
N ALA A 71 -29.23 19.82 -6.70
CA ALA A 71 -29.35 18.57 -5.97
C ALA A 71 -30.55 18.54 -5.00
N MET A 72 -30.82 19.66 -4.30
CA MET A 72 -31.98 19.79 -3.41
C MET A 72 -33.31 19.73 -4.18
N VAL A 73 -33.41 20.44 -5.31
CA VAL A 73 -34.62 20.42 -6.16
C VAL A 73 -34.88 18.99 -6.68
N ARG A 74 -33.82 18.25 -7.02
CA ARG A 74 -33.92 16.87 -7.46
C ARG A 74 -34.10 15.86 -6.32
N ARG A 75 -34.16 16.31 -5.05
CA ARG A 75 -34.24 15.46 -3.84
C ARG A 75 -33.10 14.44 -3.78
N ARG A 76 -31.91 14.80 -4.27
CA ARG A 76 -30.70 13.95 -4.34
C ARG A 76 -29.56 14.47 -3.46
N ASP A 77 -29.91 15.13 -2.38
CA ASP A 77 -28.98 15.77 -1.43
C ASP A 77 -28.51 14.85 -0.31
N ARG A 78 -28.99 13.59 -0.28
CA ARG A 78 -28.66 12.59 0.74
C ARG A 78 -27.91 11.41 0.15
N SER A 79 -27.17 10.68 1.01
CA SER A 79 -26.47 9.42 0.67
C SER A 79 -25.27 9.61 -0.27
N ILE A 80 -24.44 10.64 -0.03
CA ILE A 80 -23.18 10.84 -0.74
C ILE A 80 -22.15 9.87 -0.15
N ARG A 81 -21.51 9.08 -1.00
CA ARG A 81 -20.41 8.18 -0.61
C ARG A 81 -19.11 8.95 -0.57
N ALA A 82 -18.36 8.78 0.53
CA ALA A 82 -17.04 9.37 0.68
C ALA A 82 -15.99 8.58 -0.11
N GLY A 83 -14.97 9.29 -0.61
CA GLY A 83 -13.83 8.70 -1.31
C GLY A 83 -13.29 9.59 -2.41
N THR A 84 -12.31 9.11 -3.14
CA THR A 84 -11.74 9.81 -4.29
C THR A 84 -12.48 9.39 -5.54
N TYR A 85 -13.06 10.35 -6.24
CA TYR A 85 -13.78 10.16 -7.49
C TYR A 85 -12.95 10.65 -8.67
N VAL A 86 -13.09 9.99 -9.82
CA VAL A 86 -12.61 10.46 -11.11
C VAL A 86 -13.80 10.80 -11.99
N PHE A 87 -13.97 12.07 -12.30
CA PHE A 87 -15.02 12.56 -13.19
C PHE A 87 -14.42 12.99 -14.53
N LYS A 88 -15.10 12.65 -15.62
CA LYS A 88 -14.81 13.27 -16.91
C LYS A 88 -15.24 14.74 -16.88
N ARG A 89 -14.37 15.64 -17.31
CA ARG A 89 -14.76 17.05 -17.46
C ARG A 89 -15.88 17.18 -18.48
N GLY A 90 -16.84 18.07 -18.22
CA GLY A 90 -18.02 18.21 -19.05
C GLY A 90 -19.15 17.22 -18.76
N ILE A 91 -19.00 16.37 -17.74
CA ILE A 91 -20.10 15.51 -17.23
C ILE A 91 -21.28 16.36 -16.76
N SER A 92 -22.49 15.88 -16.95
CA SER A 92 -23.69 16.57 -16.48
C SER A 92 -23.84 16.53 -14.96
N TRP A 93 -24.46 17.54 -14.38
CA TRP A 93 -24.69 17.59 -12.93
C TRP A 93 -25.58 16.43 -12.43
N GLY A 94 -26.47 15.91 -13.27
CA GLY A 94 -27.27 14.75 -12.97
C GLY A 94 -26.44 13.49 -12.80
N GLU A 95 -25.53 13.24 -13.72
CA GLU A 95 -24.59 12.12 -13.68
C GLU A 95 -23.64 12.24 -12.47
N VAL A 96 -23.12 13.45 -12.19
CA VAL A 96 -22.29 13.68 -10.97
C VAL A 96 -23.04 13.27 -9.71
N LEU A 97 -24.33 13.63 -9.58
CA LEU A 97 -25.14 13.24 -8.42
C LEU A 97 -25.39 11.72 -8.37
N ASP A 98 -25.62 11.09 -9.50
CA ASP A 98 -25.83 9.64 -9.58
C ASP A 98 -24.54 8.90 -9.23
N ASP A 99 -23.39 9.36 -9.72
CA ASP A 99 -22.09 8.81 -9.41
C ASP A 99 -21.72 8.96 -7.91
N LEU A 100 -21.97 10.15 -7.31
CA LEU A 100 -21.76 10.36 -5.88
C LEU A 100 -22.61 9.46 -4.98
N ARG A 101 -23.81 9.10 -5.41
CA ARG A 101 -24.72 8.20 -4.68
C ARG A 101 -24.39 6.73 -4.93
N GLY A 102 -24.16 6.36 -6.18
CA GLY A 102 -23.86 5.00 -6.61
C GLY A 102 -22.43 4.57 -6.31
N GLY A 103 -21.50 5.53 -6.17
CA GLY A 103 -20.07 5.27 -6.05
C GLY A 103 -19.37 5.06 -7.39
N LYS A 104 -20.05 5.27 -8.50
CA LYS A 104 -19.42 5.13 -9.83
C LYS A 104 -18.32 6.18 -10.00
N GLY A 105 -17.15 5.75 -10.48
CA GLY A 105 -15.97 6.61 -10.54
C GLY A 105 -15.21 6.74 -9.22
N LEU A 106 -15.63 6.02 -8.16
CA LEU A 106 -14.90 5.93 -6.91
C LEU A 106 -13.62 5.13 -7.12
N GLU A 107 -12.50 5.68 -6.69
CA GLU A 107 -11.23 4.99 -6.69
C GLU A 107 -10.89 4.50 -5.28
N ASN A 108 -10.45 3.26 -5.21
CA ASN A 108 -9.87 2.69 -4.00
C ASN A 108 -8.35 2.72 -4.11
N SER A 109 -7.66 3.27 -3.13
CA SER A 109 -6.20 3.30 -3.11
C SER A 109 -5.63 2.37 -2.04
N ILE A 110 -4.51 1.74 -2.38
CA ILE A 110 -3.73 0.91 -1.47
C ILE A 110 -2.25 1.20 -1.69
N THR A 111 -1.51 1.42 -0.62
CA THR A 111 -0.05 1.45 -0.64
C THR A 111 0.47 0.11 -0.14
N ILE A 112 1.29 -0.52 -0.95
CA ILE A 112 2.04 -1.74 -0.60
C ILE A 112 3.45 -1.31 -0.25
N PRO A 113 3.83 -1.36 1.04
CA PRO A 113 5.19 -1.07 1.47
C PRO A 113 6.19 -2.12 0.96
N GLU A 114 7.45 -1.70 0.82
CA GLU A 114 8.56 -2.64 0.63
C GLU A 114 8.62 -3.65 1.77
N GLY A 115 9.03 -4.87 1.49
CA GLY A 115 9.15 -5.94 2.47
C GLY A 115 7.83 -6.58 2.93
N TRP A 116 6.68 -6.23 2.35
CA TRP A 116 5.43 -6.95 2.60
C TRP A 116 5.41 -8.27 1.83
N SER A 117 4.92 -9.31 2.50
CA SER A 117 4.63 -10.62 1.88
C SER A 117 3.16 -10.72 1.47
N LEU A 118 2.82 -11.76 0.72
CA LEU A 118 1.42 -12.06 0.36
C LEU A 118 0.52 -12.22 1.60
N PHE A 119 1.03 -12.70 2.73
CA PHE A 119 0.27 -12.75 3.98
C PHE A 119 -0.28 -11.38 4.42
N GLN A 120 0.44 -10.31 4.09
CA GLN A 120 0.04 -8.94 4.42
C GLN A 120 -0.73 -8.29 3.25
N ILE A 121 -0.31 -8.55 2.01
CA ILE A 121 -0.89 -7.93 0.81
C ILE A 121 -2.31 -8.44 0.56
N VAL A 122 -2.52 -9.76 0.60
CA VAL A 122 -3.79 -10.39 0.21
C VAL A 122 -4.98 -9.88 1.03
N PRO A 123 -4.93 -9.86 2.38
CA PRO A 123 -6.07 -9.37 3.16
C PRO A 123 -6.35 -7.88 2.94
N GLN A 124 -5.31 -7.06 2.76
CA GLN A 124 -5.47 -5.63 2.51
C GLN A 124 -6.04 -5.36 1.12
N LEU A 125 -5.56 -6.08 0.11
CA LEU A 125 -6.07 -5.97 -1.25
C LEU A 125 -7.54 -6.41 -1.33
N ALA A 126 -7.90 -7.53 -0.68
CA ALA A 126 -9.28 -8.00 -0.58
C ALA A 126 -10.20 -6.93 0.04
N ARG A 127 -9.76 -6.30 1.14
CA ARG A 127 -10.49 -5.21 1.80
C ARG A 127 -10.69 -4.00 0.89
N VAL A 128 -9.64 -3.58 0.17
CA VAL A 128 -9.69 -2.40 -0.70
C VAL A 128 -10.56 -2.65 -1.93
N LEU A 129 -10.51 -3.84 -2.49
CA LEU A 129 -11.34 -4.24 -3.63
C LEU A 129 -12.77 -4.63 -3.24
N ASN A 130 -13.08 -4.71 -1.94
CA ASN A 130 -14.34 -5.27 -1.44
C ASN A 130 -14.64 -6.66 -2.03
N ALA A 131 -13.62 -7.51 -2.06
CA ALA A 131 -13.65 -8.85 -2.63
C ALA A 131 -13.37 -9.92 -1.56
N PRO A 132 -13.83 -11.17 -1.74
CA PRO A 132 -13.43 -12.28 -0.86
C PRO A 132 -11.91 -12.50 -0.89
N VAL A 133 -11.33 -12.85 0.27
CA VAL A 133 -9.88 -13.14 0.39
C VAL A 133 -9.48 -14.25 -0.56
N ASP A 134 -10.27 -15.34 -0.64
CA ASP A 134 -10.02 -16.50 -1.51
C ASP A 134 -9.90 -16.11 -3.00
N SER A 135 -10.65 -15.08 -3.42
CA SER A 135 -10.57 -14.56 -4.79
C SER A 135 -9.23 -13.87 -5.08
N VAL A 136 -8.65 -13.20 -4.06
CA VAL A 136 -7.32 -12.59 -4.17
C VAL A 136 -6.24 -13.67 -4.09
N GLU A 137 -6.40 -14.66 -3.22
CA GLU A 137 -5.52 -15.83 -3.15
C GLU A 137 -5.46 -16.59 -4.47
N ALA A 138 -6.61 -16.79 -5.13
CA ALA A 138 -6.66 -17.38 -6.46
C ALA A 138 -5.94 -16.50 -7.50
N ALA A 139 -6.08 -15.19 -7.41
CA ALA A 139 -5.44 -14.25 -8.34
C ALA A 139 -3.91 -14.24 -8.21
N VAL A 140 -3.36 -14.36 -7.01
CA VAL A 140 -1.89 -14.44 -6.80
C VAL A 140 -1.31 -15.81 -7.14
N ARG A 141 -2.17 -16.78 -7.48
CA ARG A 141 -1.81 -18.12 -8.00
C ARG A 141 -2.12 -18.26 -9.50
N ASP A 142 -2.38 -17.16 -10.20
CA ASP A 142 -2.71 -17.19 -11.63
C ASP A 142 -1.56 -17.80 -12.44
N THR A 143 -1.78 -19.00 -12.96
CA THR A 143 -0.76 -19.78 -13.69
C THR A 143 -0.27 -19.07 -14.94
N ALA A 144 -1.11 -18.27 -15.61
CA ALA A 144 -0.70 -17.52 -16.79
C ALA A 144 0.28 -16.39 -16.40
N LEU A 145 0.09 -15.73 -15.27
CA LEU A 145 1.03 -14.71 -14.77
C LEU A 145 2.32 -15.35 -14.26
N LEU A 146 2.24 -16.46 -13.53
CA LEU A 146 3.42 -17.21 -13.08
C LEU A 146 4.29 -17.64 -14.27
N HIS A 147 3.67 -18.20 -15.28
CA HIS A 147 4.37 -18.63 -16.50
C HIS A 147 4.97 -17.44 -17.28
N ALA A 148 4.22 -16.34 -17.43
CA ALA A 148 4.70 -15.15 -18.14
C ALA A 148 5.90 -14.47 -17.46
N LEU A 149 6.09 -14.70 -16.15
CA LEU A 149 7.21 -14.19 -15.36
C LEU A 149 8.32 -15.22 -15.13
N ASP A 150 8.12 -16.45 -15.60
CA ASP A 150 9.02 -17.59 -15.32
C ASP A 150 9.22 -17.82 -13.81
N VAL A 151 8.11 -17.76 -13.06
CA VAL A 151 8.09 -17.94 -11.60
C VAL A 151 7.89 -19.42 -11.29
N PRO A 152 8.88 -20.11 -10.68
CA PRO A 152 8.82 -21.55 -10.42
C PRO A 152 7.97 -21.91 -9.19
N THR A 153 7.58 -20.93 -8.38
CA THR A 153 6.77 -21.12 -7.17
C THR A 153 5.27 -21.04 -7.47
N PRO A 154 4.40 -21.62 -6.63
CA PRO A 154 2.96 -21.65 -6.88
C PRO A 154 2.25 -20.30 -6.63
N THR A 155 2.97 -19.26 -6.29
CA THR A 155 2.42 -17.92 -6.00
C THR A 155 3.31 -16.81 -6.54
N LEU A 156 2.72 -15.63 -6.71
CA LEU A 156 3.41 -14.40 -7.10
C LEU A 156 4.10 -13.70 -5.90
N GLU A 157 4.54 -14.45 -4.88
CA GLU A 157 5.30 -13.85 -3.77
C GLU A 157 6.54 -13.12 -4.30
N GLY A 158 6.73 -11.88 -3.85
CA GLY A 158 7.82 -11.02 -4.29
C GLY A 158 7.60 -10.29 -5.63
N TYR A 159 6.57 -10.65 -6.41
CA TYR A 159 6.32 -10.09 -7.74
C TYR A 159 5.18 -9.06 -7.77
N LEU A 160 4.49 -8.84 -6.67
CA LEU A 160 3.56 -7.71 -6.50
C LEU A 160 4.37 -6.49 -6.05
N PHE A 161 4.79 -5.64 -7.00
CA PHE A 161 5.76 -4.59 -6.74
C PHE A 161 5.26 -3.58 -5.69
N PRO A 162 6.10 -3.16 -4.73
CA PRO A 162 5.75 -2.12 -3.75
C PRO A 162 5.50 -0.78 -4.42
N ASP A 163 4.28 -0.25 -4.29
CA ASP A 163 3.87 1.06 -4.81
C ASP A 163 2.51 1.47 -4.23
N THR A 164 2.05 2.66 -4.56
CA THR A 164 0.67 3.08 -4.31
C THR A 164 -0.17 2.84 -5.56
N TYR A 165 -1.17 1.98 -5.41
CA TYR A 165 -2.10 1.61 -6.48
C TYR A 165 -3.45 2.26 -6.27
N VAL A 166 -4.06 2.67 -7.37
CA VAL A 166 -5.40 3.22 -7.39
C VAL A 166 -6.26 2.35 -8.32
N PHE A 167 -7.32 1.79 -7.75
CA PHE A 167 -8.22 0.90 -8.47
C PHE A 167 -9.61 1.52 -8.59
N PRO A 168 -10.19 1.58 -9.81
CA PRO A 168 -11.61 1.89 -9.97
C PRO A 168 -12.50 0.95 -9.16
N GLU A 169 -13.67 1.43 -8.71
CA GLU A 169 -14.66 0.56 -8.07
C GLU A 169 -15.07 -0.60 -9.00
N GLY A 170 -15.17 -1.79 -8.45
CA GLY A 170 -15.48 -3.01 -9.23
C GLY A 170 -14.26 -3.65 -9.92
N THR A 171 -13.03 -3.14 -9.68
CA THR A 171 -11.82 -3.83 -10.14
C THR A 171 -11.76 -5.23 -9.56
N THR A 172 -11.61 -6.23 -10.43
CA THR A 172 -11.51 -7.64 -10.00
C THR A 172 -10.13 -7.92 -9.38
N PRO A 173 -10.01 -8.88 -8.44
CA PRO A 173 -8.71 -9.29 -7.87
C PRO A 173 -7.66 -9.62 -8.93
N ARG A 174 -8.04 -10.36 -9.97
CA ARG A 174 -7.14 -10.71 -11.09
C ARG A 174 -6.62 -9.48 -11.82
N ALA A 175 -7.48 -8.50 -12.07
CA ALA A 175 -7.08 -7.25 -12.73
C ALA A 175 -6.13 -6.42 -11.84
N ALA A 176 -6.41 -6.36 -10.54
CA ALA A 176 -5.56 -5.64 -9.58
C ALA A 176 -4.16 -6.30 -9.47
N VAL A 177 -4.11 -7.62 -9.30
CA VAL A 177 -2.84 -8.38 -9.28
C VAL A 177 -2.07 -8.18 -10.58
N ARG A 178 -2.76 -8.20 -11.75
CA ARG A 178 -2.14 -7.93 -13.05
C ARG A 178 -1.47 -6.54 -13.08
N VAL A 179 -2.13 -5.50 -12.59
CA VAL A 179 -1.56 -4.15 -12.54
C VAL A 179 -0.29 -4.10 -11.69
N MET A 180 -0.26 -4.84 -10.56
CA MET A 180 0.90 -4.90 -9.66
C MET A 180 2.07 -5.66 -10.29
N VAL A 181 1.78 -6.75 -11.02
CA VAL A 181 2.76 -7.50 -11.81
C VAL A 181 3.29 -6.66 -12.97
N ASP A 182 2.42 -5.97 -13.71
CA ASP A 182 2.83 -5.08 -14.81
C ASP A 182 3.72 -3.93 -14.28
N ARG A 183 3.51 -3.50 -13.02
CA ARG A 183 4.39 -2.54 -12.35
C ARG A 183 5.77 -3.12 -12.12
N PHE A 184 5.88 -4.35 -11.62
CA PHE A 184 7.14 -5.07 -11.49
C PHE A 184 7.88 -5.15 -12.84
N GLN A 185 7.19 -5.56 -13.91
CA GLN A 185 7.79 -5.65 -15.25
C GLN A 185 8.31 -4.32 -15.78
N ARG A 186 7.62 -3.20 -15.48
CA ARG A 186 8.11 -1.85 -15.84
C ARG A 186 9.32 -1.40 -15.02
N VAL A 187 9.48 -1.90 -13.80
CA VAL A 187 10.66 -1.62 -12.96
C VAL A 187 11.86 -2.46 -13.37
N TRP A 188 11.61 -3.67 -13.85
CA TRP A 188 12.66 -4.56 -14.34
C TRP A 188 13.27 -3.99 -15.61
N GLN A 189 14.56 -3.72 -15.58
CA GLN A 189 15.29 -3.10 -16.69
C GLN A 189 16.00 -4.17 -17.53
N PRO A 190 16.08 -4.01 -18.88
CA PRO A 190 16.73 -4.99 -19.75
C PRO A 190 18.20 -5.26 -19.38
N GLU A 191 18.89 -4.25 -18.86
CA GLU A 191 20.29 -4.38 -18.43
C GLU A 191 20.45 -5.34 -17.24
N TRP A 192 19.39 -5.54 -16.47
CA TRP A 192 19.39 -6.49 -15.36
C TRP A 192 19.48 -7.94 -15.83
N ASP A 193 18.98 -8.27 -17.00
CA ASP A 193 19.09 -9.60 -17.57
C ASP A 193 20.55 -9.97 -17.89
N GLN A 194 21.38 -8.97 -18.28
CA GLN A 194 22.83 -9.18 -18.44
C GLN A 194 23.51 -9.45 -17.09
N ARG A 195 23.02 -8.82 -16.01
CA ARG A 195 23.53 -9.06 -14.66
C ARG A 195 23.16 -10.45 -14.15
N LEU A 196 21.98 -10.98 -14.49
CA LEU A 196 21.63 -12.36 -14.18
C LEU A 196 22.63 -13.35 -14.77
N GLN A 197 23.02 -13.16 -16.03
CA GLN A 197 24.00 -14.01 -16.71
C GLN A 197 25.38 -13.91 -16.03
N ALA A 198 25.83 -12.69 -15.68
CA ALA A 198 27.12 -12.47 -15.01
C ALA A 198 27.16 -13.10 -13.60
N LEU A 199 26.03 -13.19 -12.93
CA LEU A 199 25.88 -13.82 -11.60
C LEU A 199 25.61 -15.34 -11.70
N ALA A 200 25.30 -15.87 -12.89
CA ALA A 200 24.78 -17.22 -13.12
C ALA A 200 23.55 -17.52 -12.25
N MET A 201 22.62 -16.56 -12.15
CA MET A 201 21.42 -16.63 -11.35
C MET A 201 20.17 -16.42 -12.23
N SER A 202 19.09 -17.10 -11.89
CA SER A 202 17.77 -16.81 -12.48
C SER A 202 17.19 -15.50 -11.91
N ARG A 203 16.15 -14.97 -12.56
CA ARG A 203 15.39 -13.82 -12.01
C ARG A 203 14.81 -14.16 -10.63
N ASN A 204 14.29 -15.38 -10.48
CA ASN A 204 13.75 -15.86 -9.21
C ASN A 204 14.81 -15.90 -8.10
N ASP A 205 16.03 -16.35 -8.41
CA ASP A 205 17.14 -16.36 -7.44
C ASP A 205 17.48 -14.94 -6.96
N VAL A 206 17.56 -13.99 -7.90
CA VAL A 206 17.83 -12.59 -7.56
C VAL A 206 16.69 -12.00 -6.75
N MET A 207 15.43 -12.32 -7.07
CA MET A 207 14.28 -11.86 -6.30
C MET A 207 14.23 -12.48 -4.90
N ALA A 208 14.60 -13.76 -4.76
CA ALA A 208 14.73 -14.43 -3.46
C ALA A 208 15.82 -13.74 -2.61
N LEU A 209 17.01 -13.52 -3.16
CA LEU A 209 18.09 -12.80 -2.48
C LEU A 209 17.68 -11.37 -2.13
N ALA A 210 17.08 -10.63 -3.07
CA ALA A 210 16.63 -9.26 -2.84
C ALA A 210 15.59 -9.16 -1.71
N SER A 211 14.68 -10.15 -1.60
CA SER A 211 13.69 -10.19 -0.53
C SER A 211 14.32 -10.45 0.85
N ILE A 212 15.39 -11.24 0.91
CA ILE A 212 16.17 -11.45 2.15
C ILE A 212 16.89 -10.15 2.51
N VAL A 213 17.59 -9.52 1.56
CA VAL A 213 18.27 -8.22 1.76
C VAL A 213 17.29 -7.14 2.24
N GLU A 214 16.08 -7.09 1.67
CA GLU A 214 15.02 -6.16 2.06
C GLU A 214 14.61 -6.33 3.53
N LYS A 215 14.59 -7.56 4.01
CA LYS A 215 14.20 -7.87 5.40
C LYS A 215 15.33 -7.70 6.40
N GLU A 216 16.58 -7.77 5.97
CA GLU A 216 17.77 -7.63 6.82
C GLU A 216 18.23 -6.18 6.93
N ALA A 217 18.30 -5.46 5.80
CA ALA A 217 18.92 -4.15 5.75
C ALA A 217 18.12 -3.09 6.50
N ARG A 218 18.71 -2.46 7.49
CA ARG A 218 18.17 -1.28 8.17
C ARG A 218 18.71 0.01 7.57
N LEU A 219 19.98 0.02 7.23
CA LEU A 219 20.64 1.15 6.57
C LEU A 219 20.69 0.90 5.06
N PRO A 220 20.21 1.86 4.23
CA PRO A 220 20.15 1.69 2.77
C PRO A 220 21.49 1.35 2.12
N GLU A 221 22.58 1.92 2.62
CA GLU A 221 23.95 1.76 2.13
C GLU A 221 24.53 0.37 2.38
N GLU A 222 23.99 -0.40 3.32
CA GLU A 222 24.47 -1.75 3.64
C GLU A 222 23.88 -2.83 2.71
N ARG A 223 22.81 -2.55 1.96
CA ARG A 223 22.18 -3.54 1.09
C ARG A 223 23.14 -4.26 0.15
N PRO A 224 24.07 -3.57 -0.56
CA PRO A 224 25.04 -4.26 -1.43
C PRO A 224 26.02 -5.15 -0.67
N VAL A 225 26.39 -4.77 0.56
CA VAL A 225 27.31 -5.56 1.43
C VAL A 225 26.58 -6.80 1.96
N ILE A 226 25.34 -6.66 2.42
CA ILE A 226 24.49 -7.79 2.86
C ILE A 226 24.28 -8.78 1.71
N ALA A 227 23.97 -8.29 0.50
CA ALA A 227 23.86 -9.13 -0.68
C ALA A 227 25.15 -9.90 -0.96
N ALA A 228 26.31 -9.24 -0.83
CA ALA A 228 27.62 -9.87 -0.99
C ALA A 228 27.88 -10.96 0.05
N VAL A 229 27.50 -10.75 1.31
CA VAL A 229 27.66 -11.77 2.37
C VAL A 229 26.89 -13.04 2.00
N TYR A 230 25.63 -12.92 1.59
CA TYR A 230 24.84 -14.09 1.20
C TYR A 230 25.39 -14.79 -0.05
N LEU A 231 25.83 -14.04 -1.06
CA LEU A 231 26.47 -14.62 -2.24
C LEU A 231 27.80 -15.29 -1.92
N ASN A 232 28.59 -14.74 -0.99
CA ASN A 232 29.83 -15.37 -0.53
C ASN A 232 29.57 -16.67 0.24
N ARG A 233 28.49 -16.73 1.03
CA ARG A 233 28.03 -17.98 1.68
C ARG A 233 27.61 -19.01 0.64
N LEU A 234 26.80 -18.62 -0.36
CA LEU A 234 26.40 -19.52 -1.46
C LEU A 234 27.61 -20.12 -2.19
N LYS A 235 28.59 -19.27 -2.57
CA LYS A 235 29.84 -19.72 -3.22
C LYS A 235 30.67 -20.66 -2.33
N ALA A 236 30.61 -20.47 -1.02
CA ALA A 236 31.33 -21.30 -0.06
C ALA A 236 30.57 -22.57 0.36
N GLY A 237 29.38 -22.82 -0.20
CA GLY A 237 28.54 -23.98 0.19
C GLY A 237 28.02 -23.88 1.64
N MET A 238 27.89 -22.68 2.17
CA MET A 238 27.40 -22.43 3.54
C MET A 238 25.88 -22.24 3.55
N LEU A 239 25.23 -22.64 4.66
CA LEU A 239 23.84 -22.29 4.93
C LEU A 239 23.68 -20.76 5.03
N LEU A 240 22.60 -20.20 4.48
CA LEU A 240 22.38 -18.75 4.55
C LEU A 240 22.03 -18.28 5.96
N GLN A 241 21.28 -19.08 6.73
CA GLN A 241 20.89 -18.79 8.12
C GLN A 241 20.28 -17.39 8.28
N ALA A 242 19.35 -17.08 7.38
CA ALA A 242 18.63 -15.82 7.37
C ALA A 242 17.33 -15.94 8.18
N ASP A 243 17.24 -15.28 9.34
CA ASP A 243 16.06 -15.28 10.21
C ASP A 243 14.74 -14.96 9.48
N PRO A 244 14.70 -13.99 8.53
CA PRO A 244 13.48 -13.68 7.78
C PRO A 244 12.91 -14.86 7.00
N THR A 245 13.72 -15.80 6.56
CA THR A 245 13.26 -17.01 5.86
C THR A 245 12.50 -17.95 6.77
N VAL A 246 12.92 -18.05 8.03
CA VAL A 246 12.22 -18.81 9.08
C VAL A 246 10.90 -18.12 9.45
N GLN A 247 10.90 -16.78 9.61
CA GLN A 247 9.69 -16.02 9.86
C GLN A 247 8.65 -16.22 8.74
N TYR A 248 9.10 -16.22 7.48
CA TYR A 248 8.24 -16.50 6.34
C TYR A 248 7.68 -17.93 6.39
N ALA A 249 8.53 -18.93 6.67
CA ALA A 249 8.13 -20.33 6.80
C ALA A 249 7.08 -20.56 7.89
N LEU A 250 7.14 -19.79 8.99
CA LEU A 250 6.13 -19.83 10.06
C LEU A 250 4.77 -19.25 9.66
N GLY A 251 4.68 -18.55 8.53
CA GLY A 251 3.43 -17.94 8.05
C GLY A 251 2.90 -16.81 8.93
N LYS A 252 3.70 -16.28 9.83
CA LYS A 252 3.32 -15.20 10.77
C LYS A 252 4.53 -14.35 11.14
N HIS A 253 4.27 -13.07 11.36
CA HIS A 253 5.29 -12.20 11.94
C HIS A 253 5.54 -12.56 13.41
N VAL A 254 6.79 -12.81 13.76
CA VAL A 254 7.23 -13.01 15.15
C VAL A 254 8.24 -11.93 15.50
N ALA A 255 8.14 -11.38 16.72
CA ALA A 255 9.05 -10.32 17.17
C ALA A 255 10.51 -10.82 17.28
N ARG A 256 10.70 -12.12 17.50
CA ARG A 256 11.99 -12.79 17.59
C ARG A 256 11.84 -14.25 17.16
N VAL A 257 12.78 -14.74 16.34
CA VAL A 257 12.91 -16.17 16.04
C VAL A 257 13.52 -16.87 17.25
N LEU A 258 12.89 -17.93 17.71
CA LEU A 258 13.36 -18.76 18.81
C LEU A 258 14.08 -20.00 18.27
N TYR A 259 14.95 -20.63 19.08
CA TYR A 259 15.65 -21.86 18.65
C TYR A 259 14.71 -22.95 18.14
N LYS A 260 13.54 -23.14 18.77
CA LYS A 260 12.52 -24.08 18.31
C LYS A 260 11.95 -23.75 16.93
N ASP A 261 11.94 -22.48 16.55
CA ASP A 261 11.41 -22.04 15.27
C ASP A 261 12.39 -22.37 14.12
N LEU A 262 13.70 -22.50 14.44
CA LEU A 262 14.73 -22.92 13.49
C LEU A 262 14.56 -24.38 13.03
N GLU A 263 13.77 -25.17 13.78
CA GLU A 263 13.51 -26.57 13.46
C GLU A 263 12.32 -26.77 12.48
N ILE A 264 11.65 -25.68 12.06
CA ILE A 264 10.54 -25.79 11.11
C ILE A 264 10.95 -26.54 9.84
N ASP A 265 10.16 -27.54 9.46
CA ASP A 265 10.38 -28.29 8.22
C ASP A 265 9.72 -27.52 7.06
N SER A 266 10.52 -26.75 6.36
CA SER A 266 10.08 -25.92 5.23
C SER A 266 11.24 -25.72 4.26
N PRO A 267 11.01 -25.80 2.95
CA PRO A 267 12.06 -25.53 1.96
C PRO A 267 12.55 -24.07 2.00
N TYR A 268 11.82 -23.19 2.66
CA TYR A 268 12.24 -21.79 2.92
C TYR A 268 13.20 -21.67 4.11
N ASN A 269 13.36 -22.69 4.96
CA ASN A 269 14.23 -22.64 6.12
C ASN A 269 15.70 -22.73 5.74
N THR A 270 16.38 -21.60 5.60
CA THR A 270 17.80 -21.51 5.24
C THR A 270 18.78 -21.89 6.37
N TYR A 271 18.29 -22.29 7.52
CA TYR A 271 19.06 -22.98 8.57
C TYR A 271 19.18 -24.49 8.34
N LYS A 272 18.29 -25.06 7.53
CA LYS A 272 18.25 -26.52 7.26
C LYS A 272 18.59 -26.84 5.80
N HIS A 273 18.31 -25.93 4.88
CA HIS A 273 18.51 -26.15 3.44
C HIS A 273 19.62 -25.26 2.90
N LEU A 274 20.54 -25.85 2.12
CA LEU A 274 21.58 -25.14 1.39
C LEU A 274 20.98 -24.37 0.21
N GLY A 275 21.61 -23.29 -0.16
CA GLY A 275 21.17 -22.46 -1.29
C GLY A 275 20.16 -21.39 -0.90
N LEU A 276 19.60 -20.75 -1.92
CA LEU A 276 18.50 -19.81 -1.77
C LEU A 276 17.20 -20.57 -1.51
N PRO A 277 16.22 -19.95 -0.84
CA PRO A 277 14.89 -20.52 -0.76
C PRO A 277 14.26 -20.65 -2.15
N PRO A 278 13.19 -21.45 -2.32
CA PRO A 278 12.55 -21.69 -3.63
C PRO A 278 12.10 -20.43 -4.37
N GLY A 279 11.86 -19.34 -3.63
CA GLY A 279 11.47 -18.04 -4.15
C GLY A 279 11.54 -16.94 -3.11
N PRO A 280 11.09 -15.72 -3.46
CA PRO A 280 11.05 -14.58 -2.54
C PRO A 280 10.21 -14.86 -1.29
N ILE A 281 10.53 -14.14 -0.21
CA ILE A 281 9.83 -14.18 1.08
C ILE A 281 9.04 -12.88 1.36
N ALA A 282 9.17 -11.91 0.50
CA ALA A 282 8.49 -10.60 0.56
C ALA A 282 8.66 -9.88 -0.78
N SER A 283 7.92 -8.80 -1.00
CA SER A 283 8.06 -7.93 -2.16
C SER A 283 9.19 -6.91 -1.90
N PRO A 284 10.37 -7.08 -2.52
CA PRO A 284 11.49 -6.17 -2.32
C PRO A 284 11.29 -4.86 -3.07
N GLY A 285 11.83 -3.77 -2.53
CA GLY A 285 11.95 -2.51 -3.24
C GLY A 285 13.05 -2.54 -4.31
N ARG A 286 12.98 -1.56 -5.22
CA ARG A 286 14.00 -1.40 -6.26
C ARG A 286 15.44 -1.36 -5.72
N PRO A 287 15.75 -0.67 -4.59
CA PRO A 287 17.10 -0.65 -4.03
C PRO A 287 17.64 -2.03 -3.66
N SER A 288 16.81 -2.91 -3.09
CA SER A 288 17.22 -4.27 -2.72
C SER A 288 17.42 -5.17 -3.94
N ILE A 289 16.60 -5.00 -4.99
CA ILE A 289 16.81 -5.70 -6.28
C ILE A 289 18.14 -5.27 -6.91
N VAL A 290 18.42 -3.96 -6.94
CA VAL A 290 19.69 -3.42 -7.46
C VAL A 290 20.89 -3.92 -6.66
N ALA A 291 20.75 -4.01 -5.33
CA ALA A 291 21.82 -4.53 -4.46
C ALA A 291 22.10 -6.02 -4.71
N ALA A 292 21.06 -6.82 -4.90
CA ALA A 292 21.22 -8.24 -5.24
C ALA A 292 21.87 -8.45 -6.60
N LEU A 293 21.54 -7.58 -7.59
CA LEU A 293 22.17 -7.60 -8.92
C LEU A 293 23.61 -7.06 -8.93
N ASN A 294 23.94 -6.13 -8.03
CA ASN A 294 25.24 -5.45 -7.94
C ASN A 294 25.79 -5.51 -6.52
N PRO A 295 26.12 -6.71 -6.03
CA PRO A 295 26.68 -6.89 -4.69
C PRO A 295 28.02 -6.17 -4.58
N ALA A 296 28.37 -5.73 -3.36
CA ALA A 296 29.67 -5.16 -3.08
C ALA A 296 30.78 -6.20 -3.29
N ASN A 297 31.94 -5.75 -3.73
CA ASN A 297 33.10 -6.63 -3.85
C ASN A 297 33.87 -6.70 -2.51
N VAL A 298 33.37 -7.51 -1.58
CA VAL A 298 33.91 -7.67 -0.23
C VAL A 298 34.00 -9.15 0.14
N PRO A 299 34.93 -9.55 1.02
CA PRO A 299 35.15 -10.96 1.38
C PRO A 299 34.24 -11.45 2.54
N TYR A 300 33.36 -10.59 3.08
CA TYR A 300 32.59 -10.89 4.29
C TYR A 300 31.63 -12.07 4.10
N ARG A 301 31.47 -12.85 5.16
CA ARG A 301 30.55 -14.02 5.24
C ARG A 301 29.65 -13.96 6.46
N PHE A 302 29.87 -13.00 7.35
CA PHE A 302 29.13 -12.85 8.60
C PHE A 302 28.82 -11.37 8.83
N PHE A 303 27.72 -11.12 9.51
CA PHE A 303 27.38 -9.80 10.04
C PHE A 303 26.59 -9.92 11.33
N VAL A 304 26.61 -8.89 12.15
CA VAL A 304 25.82 -8.76 13.37
C VAL A 304 25.26 -7.35 13.48
N ALA A 305 23.99 -7.23 13.85
CA ALA A 305 23.32 -5.93 13.99
C ALA A 305 23.64 -5.27 15.34
N HIS A 306 23.89 -3.97 15.32
CA HIS A 306 24.06 -3.11 16.47
C HIS A 306 22.77 -2.35 16.82
N PRO A 307 22.63 -1.80 18.05
CA PRO A 307 21.43 -1.11 18.49
C PRO A 307 21.06 0.14 17.69
N ASP A 308 22.04 0.81 17.10
CA ASP A 308 21.89 2.00 16.25
C ASP A 308 21.41 1.66 14.81
N GLY A 309 21.35 0.35 14.48
CA GLY A 309 20.87 -0.15 13.21
C GLY A 309 21.94 -0.51 12.20
N HIS A 310 23.22 -0.17 12.42
CA HIS A 310 24.30 -0.61 11.55
C HIS A 310 24.66 -2.09 11.77
N HIS A 311 25.35 -2.69 10.79
CA HIS A 311 25.91 -4.03 10.91
C HIS A 311 27.43 -4.01 10.92
N GLU A 312 28.02 -4.79 11.82
CA GLU A 312 29.46 -5.11 11.76
C GLU A 312 29.66 -6.35 10.88
N PHE A 313 30.44 -6.21 9.81
CA PHE A 313 30.70 -7.26 8.82
C PHE A 313 32.08 -7.89 9.05
N THR A 314 32.12 -9.23 8.99
CA THR A 314 33.36 -9.99 9.24
C THR A 314 33.54 -11.13 8.23
N GLU A 315 34.82 -11.49 7.98
CA GLU A 315 35.16 -12.57 7.06
C GLU A 315 35.19 -13.95 7.73
N SER A 316 35.68 -14.01 8.98
CA SER A 316 35.87 -15.26 9.71
C SER A 316 34.90 -15.44 10.86
N PHE A 317 34.59 -16.69 11.20
CA PHE A 317 33.74 -17.01 12.35
C PHE A 317 34.35 -16.55 13.70
N SER A 318 35.69 -16.57 13.83
CA SER A 318 36.35 -16.08 15.04
C SER A 318 36.13 -14.57 15.23
N ALA A 319 36.30 -13.76 14.17
CA ALA A 319 36.00 -12.33 14.18
C ALA A 319 34.53 -12.07 14.48
N HIS A 320 33.64 -12.80 13.81
CA HIS A 320 32.20 -12.70 14.07
C HIS A 320 31.82 -12.99 15.52
N SER A 321 32.44 -14.01 16.14
CA SER A 321 32.19 -14.32 17.55
C SER A 321 32.63 -13.19 18.48
N VAL A 322 33.67 -12.40 18.12
CA VAL A 322 34.05 -11.21 18.87
C VAL A 322 33.04 -10.08 18.68
N ALA A 323 32.65 -9.81 17.43
CA ALA A 323 31.65 -8.81 17.07
C ALA A 323 30.31 -9.06 17.80
N VAL A 324 29.82 -10.31 17.81
CA VAL A 324 28.58 -10.70 18.51
C VAL A 324 28.68 -10.38 20.02
N ARG A 325 29.81 -10.65 20.66
CA ARG A 325 29.99 -10.29 22.08
C ARG A 325 30.00 -8.77 22.31
N GLY A 326 30.56 -8.01 21.37
CA GLY A 326 30.52 -6.55 21.37
C GLY A 326 29.09 -6.02 21.26
N ALA A 327 28.42 -6.38 20.20
CA ALA A 327 27.04 -5.98 19.93
C ALA A 327 26.08 -6.35 21.08
N ARG A 328 26.24 -7.55 21.68
CA ARG A 328 25.41 -7.97 22.80
C ARG A 328 25.57 -7.05 24.01
N ARG A 329 26.80 -6.63 24.37
CA ARG A 329 27.02 -5.65 25.46
C ARG A 329 26.33 -4.32 25.20
N GLU A 330 26.35 -3.85 23.96
CA GLU A 330 25.66 -2.62 23.58
C GLU A 330 24.15 -2.76 23.70
N TRP A 331 23.57 -3.87 23.21
CA TRP A 331 22.13 -4.17 23.37
C TRP A 331 21.72 -4.24 24.85
N ASP A 332 22.53 -4.88 25.73
CA ASP A 332 22.28 -4.96 27.16
C ASP A 332 22.31 -3.56 27.80
N SER A 333 23.26 -2.70 27.39
CA SER A 333 23.35 -1.30 27.85
C SER A 333 22.14 -0.48 27.48
N VAL A 334 21.68 -0.57 26.22
CA VAL A 334 20.48 0.12 25.74
C VAL A 334 19.22 -0.38 26.47
N ALA A 335 19.12 -1.69 26.73
CA ALA A 335 18.02 -2.28 27.47
C ALA A 335 17.96 -1.76 28.92
N ALA A 336 19.13 -1.65 29.58
CA ALA A 336 19.23 -1.11 30.94
C ALA A 336 18.75 0.35 31.01
N ILE A 337 19.15 1.21 30.05
CA ILE A 337 18.71 2.61 29.96
C ILE A 337 17.18 2.71 29.76
N ARG A 338 16.62 1.86 28.90
CA ARG A 338 15.14 1.83 28.68
C ARG A 338 14.37 1.40 29.91
N HIS A 339 14.88 0.46 30.68
CA HIS A 339 14.27 0.04 31.96
C HIS A 339 14.32 1.13 33.02
N ASP A 340 15.40 1.93 33.06
CA ASP A 340 15.55 3.03 34.01
C ASP A 340 14.62 4.20 33.65
N THR A 341 14.53 4.54 32.36
CA THR A 341 13.62 5.61 31.88
C THR A 341 12.14 5.29 32.10
N THR A 342 11.73 4.02 32.04
CA THR A 342 10.36 3.60 32.34
C THR A 342 10.02 3.64 33.83
N ARG A 343 11.03 3.50 34.72
CA ARG A 343 10.88 3.66 36.17
C ARG A 343 10.83 5.12 36.60
N SER A 344 11.37 6.05 35.82
CA SER A 344 11.50 7.46 36.15
C SER A 344 10.32 8.32 35.68
N ILE A 345 9.27 7.77 35.10
CA ILE A 345 8.01 8.49 34.86
C ILE A 345 7.22 8.50 36.17
N PRO A 346 7.10 9.65 36.87
CA PRO A 346 6.26 9.71 38.03
C PRO A 346 4.83 9.41 37.59
N VAL A 347 4.21 8.40 38.19
CA VAL A 347 2.76 8.22 38.10
C VAL A 347 2.15 9.50 38.68
N LEU A 348 1.68 10.40 37.84
CA LEU A 348 0.87 11.53 38.23
C LEU A 348 -0.34 10.97 38.98
N ALA A 349 -0.32 11.13 40.32
CA ALA A 349 -1.45 10.79 41.15
C ALA A 349 -2.70 11.50 40.59
N PRO A 350 -3.86 10.82 40.56
CA PRO A 350 -5.10 11.46 40.13
C PRO A 350 -5.40 12.66 41.05
N PRO A 351 -5.97 13.75 40.52
CA PRO A 351 -6.28 14.92 41.32
C PRO A 351 -7.24 14.54 42.46
N ILE A 352 -6.81 14.78 43.70
CA ILE A 352 -7.64 14.69 44.90
C ILE A 352 -8.67 15.81 44.82
N GLY A 353 -9.96 15.48 44.66
CA GLY A 353 -11.00 16.49 44.81
C GLY A 353 -12.26 16.25 44.02
N ALA A 354 -13.10 15.32 44.46
CA ALA A 354 -14.55 15.42 44.39
C ALA A 354 -15.17 14.41 45.36
N GLN A 355 -15.00 14.66 46.66
CA GLN A 355 -15.91 14.05 47.63
C GLN A 355 -17.22 14.82 47.60
N GLY A 356 -18.29 14.04 47.49
CA GLY A 356 -19.64 14.44 47.34
C GLY A 356 -20.18 15.34 48.44
N GLN A 357 -21.21 16.11 48.13
CA GLN A 357 -22.26 16.48 49.07
C GLN A 357 -23.53 15.71 48.70
N LYS A 358 -23.88 14.75 49.56
CA LYS A 358 -25.26 14.30 49.68
C LYS A 358 -26.05 15.41 50.43
N ARG A 359 -27.11 15.87 49.85
CA ARG A 359 -28.40 16.13 50.54
C ARG A 359 -29.52 15.98 49.48
#